data_3b08b824ed3fb9a8a865ba0b27c31986
#
_entry.id   3b08b824ed3fb9a8a865ba0b27c31986
#
_cell.length_a   1.000
_cell.length_b   1.000
_cell.length_c   1.000
_cell.angle_alpha   90.00
_cell.angle_beta   90.00
_cell.angle_gamma   90.00
#
_symmetry.space_group_name_H-M   'P 1'
#
loop_
_entity.id
_entity.type
_entity.pdbx_description
1 polymer ?
#
loop_
_entity_poly.entity_id
_entity_poly.type
_entity_poly.pdbx_seq_one_letter_code
_entity_poly.pdbx_strand_id
1 'polypeptide(L)'
;DPAKITNAITKAFSETDEGTEIDASKVAACVEEKIISMGVQAAAAESDSPLALKCVDGFPAVEEIQDLVEQALMELDYFETAKAYIIYRSSRKRLRERDIFAKRTNLKPYEYPELLEYVDAIRHSYWVHTEFNFTGDVDSFRVHVNDAERAAIKKTMLAIAQIEVAVKTFWGNIYNKMPKPEIGAVGATFAESEVRHMDAYAHLLDIL
;
A
#
# COMPACT_ATOMS: atom_id res chain seq x y z
N ASP A 1 -13.29 -17.47 -18.01
CA ASP A 1 -12.11 -17.72 -18.85
C ASP A 1 -11.23 -18.75 -18.16
N PRO A 2 -11.20 -20.01 -18.65
CA PRO A 2 -10.44 -21.13 -18.07
C PRO A 2 -8.95 -20.83 -17.90
N ALA A 3 -8.34 -20.14 -18.84
CA ALA A 3 -6.91 -19.80 -18.78
C ALA A 3 -6.55 -18.95 -17.56
N LYS A 4 -7.45 -18.07 -17.10
CA LYS A 4 -7.24 -17.27 -15.88
C LYS A 4 -7.29 -18.12 -14.62
N ILE A 5 -8.16 -19.13 -14.59
CA ILE A 5 -8.27 -20.09 -13.49
C ILE A 5 -6.99 -20.91 -13.41
N THR A 6 -6.57 -21.53 -14.54
CA THR A 6 -5.33 -22.29 -14.63
C THR A 6 -4.11 -21.48 -14.19
N ASN A 7 -3.95 -20.26 -14.70
CA ASN A 7 -2.83 -19.40 -14.33
C ASN A 7 -2.80 -19.05 -12.83
N ALA A 8 -3.96 -18.82 -12.21
CA ALA A 8 -4.04 -18.53 -10.78
C ALA A 8 -3.63 -19.75 -9.94
N ILE A 9 -4.04 -20.96 -10.36
CA ILE A 9 -3.69 -22.21 -9.69
C ILE A 9 -2.21 -22.56 -9.90
N THR A 10 -1.68 -22.40 -11.12
CA THR A 10 -0.23 -22.61 -11.40
C THR A 10 0.62 -21.73 -10.50
N LYS A 11 0.22 -20.47 -10.33
CA LYS A 11 0.94 -19.56 -9.43
C LYS A 11 0.88 -20.02 -7.96
N ALA A 12 -0.27 -20.54 -7.51
CA ALA A 12 -0.39 -21.07 -6.15
C ALA A 12 0.48 -22.33 -5.97
N PHE A 13 0.54 -23.22 -6.94
CA PHE A 13 1.43 -24.39 -6.91
C PHE A 13 2.91 -23.99 -6.87
N SER A 14 3.31 -22.96 -7.60
CA SER A 14 4.71 -22.48 -7.56
C SER A 14 5.14 -21.91 -6.20
N GLU A 15 4.21 -21.56 -5.34
CA GLU A 15 4.48 -21.06 -3.98
C GLU A 15 4.55 -22.20 -2.94
N THR A 16 3.99 -23.38 -3.24
CA THR A 16 3.84 -24.50 -2.28
C THR A 16 4.62 -25.75 -2.68
N ASP A 17 5.14 -25.80 -3.90
CA ASP A 17 5.82 -26.97 -4.47
C ASP A 17 4.98 -28.29 -4.43
N GLU A 18 3.64 -28.17 -4.28
CA GLU A 18 2.74 -29.32 -4.09
C GLU A 18 2.23 -29.92 -5.40
N GLY A 19 2.22 -29.15 -6.49
CA GLY A 19 1.69 -29.55 -7.79
C GLY A 19 2.45 -28.97 -8.97
N THR A 20 2.10 -29.46 -10.16
CA THR A 20 2.69 -29.06 -11.43
C THR A 20 1.69 -28.27 -12.30
N GLU A 21 2.13 -27.75 -13.43
CA GLU A 21 1.26 -27.10 -14.42
C GLU A 21 0.19 -28.05 -14.97
N ILE A 22 0.51 -29.36 -15.06
CA ILE A 22 -0.45 -30.41 -15.46
C ILE A 22 -1.54 -30.55 -14.38
N ASP A 23 -1.17 -30.48 -13.13
CA ASP A 23 -2.12 -30.58 -12.01
C ASP A 23 -2.99 -29.31 -11.93
N ALA A 24 -2.44 -28.15 -12.22
CA ALA A 24 -3.22 -26.92 -12.35
C ALA A 24 -4.32 -27.04 -13.41
N SER A 25 -4.02 -27.69 -14.53
CA SER A 25 -5.00 -27.94 -15.58
C SER A 25 -6.09 -28.93 -15.15
N LYS A 26 -5.76 -29.93 -14.34
CA LYS A 26 -6.74 -30.88 -13.76
C LYS A 26 -7.68 -30.17 -12.77
N VAL A 27 -7.14 -29.34 -11.89
CA VAL A 27 -7.94 -28.55 -10.95
C VAL A 27 -8.86 -27.59 -11.70
N ALA A 28 -8.36 -26.91 -12.74
CA ALA A 28 -9.17 -26.01 -13.56
C ALA A 28 -10.32 -26.76 -14.27
N ALA A 29 -10.06 -27.94 -14.82
CA ALA A 29 -11.09 -28.78 -15.43
C ALA A 29 -12.16 -29.21 -14.42
N CYS A 30 -11.77 -29.60 -13.20
CA CYS A 30 -12.69 -29.92 -12.12
C CYS A 30 -13.59 -28.71 -11.76
N VAL A 31 -13.03 -27.51 -11.71
CA VAL A 31 -13.80 -26.27 -11.47
C VAL A 31 -14.80 -26.02 -12.61
N GLU A 32 -14.39 -26.20 -13.86
CA GLU A 32 -15.27 -26.05 -15.02
C GLU A 32 -16.44 -27.04 -14.99
N GLU A 33 -16.19 -28.31 -14.69
CA GLU A 33 -17.25 -29.32 -14.54
C GLU A 33 -18.24 -28.94 -13.44
N LYS A 34 -17.74 -28.42 -12.31
CA LYS A 34 -18.61 -27.95 -11.22
C LYS A 34 -19.47 -26.75 -11.67
N ILE A 35 -18.89 -25.76 -12.36
CA ILE A 35 -19.63 -24.61 -12.90
C ILE A 35 -20.74 -25.10 -13.85
N ILE A 36 -20.43 -26.01 -14.76
CA ILE A 36 -21.39 -26.54 -15.71
C ILE A 36 -22.50 -27.30 -14.99
N SER A 37 -22.16 -28.19 -14.04
CA SER A 37 -23.15 -29.00 -13.30
C SER A 37 -24.09 -28.12 -12.46
N MET A 38 -23.56 -27.08 -11.82
CA MET A 38 -24.35 -26.13 -11.03
C MET A 38 -25.21 -25.24 -11.92
N GLY A 39 -24.70 -24.83 -13.09
CA GLY A 39 -25.46 -24.08 -14.08
C GLY A 39 -26.64 -24.87 -14.66
N VAL A 40 -26.45 -26.16 -14.93
CA VAL A 40 -27.51 -27.08 -15.36
C VAL A 40 -28.56 -27.28 -14.25
N GLN A 41 -28.14 -27.43 -13.01
CA GLN A 41 -29.03 -27.55 -11.86
C GLN A 41 -29.81 -26.27 -11.56
N ALA A 42 -29.17 -25.10 -11.69
CA ALA A 42 -29.82 -23.80 -11.52
C ALA A 42 -30.87 -23.55 -12.62
N ALA A 43 -30.63 -24.01 -13.83
CA ALA A 43 -31.62 -23.91 -14.94
C ALA A 43 -32.80 -24.89 -14.77
N ALA A 44 -32.64 -25.96 -14.00
CA ALA A 44 -33.67 -27.00 -13.74
C ALA A 44 -34.44 -26.77 -12.44
N ALA A 45 -33.93 -25.92 -11.54
CA ALA A 45 -34.57 -25.60 -10.27
C ALA A 45 -35.35 -24.30 -10.36
N GLU A 46 -36.63 -24.30 -9.94
CA GLU A 46 -37.38 -23.08 -9.67
C GLU A 46 -36.61 -22.24 -8.64
N SER A 47 -36.65 -20.92 -8.78
CA SER A 47 -35.75 -19.85 -8.32
C SER A 47 -35.43 -19.70 -6.80
N ASP A 48 -35.68 -20.68 -5.96
CA ASP A 48 -35.52 -20.54 -4.48
C ASP A 48 -34.55 -21.60 -3.84
N SER A 49 -33.67 -22.22 -4.64
CA SER A 49 -32.71 -23.17 -4.08
C SER A 49 -31.51 -22.43 -3.45
N PRO A 50 -31.12 -22.75 -2.18
CA PRO A 50 -29.92 -22.20 -1.55
C PRO A 50 -28.62 -22.64 -2.21
N LEU A 51 -28.68 -23.52 -3.23
CA LEU A 51 -27.55 -23.98 -4.05
C LEU A 51 -27.42 -23.25 -5.39
N ALA A 52 -28.27 -22.25 -5.67
CA ALA A 52 -28.17 -21.47 -6.89
C ALA A 52 -26.94 -20.57 -6.84
N LEU A 53 -26.01 -20.71 -7.81
CA LEU A 53 -24.91 -19.78 -8.03
C LEU A 53 -25.47 -18.33 -8.10
N LYS A 54 -24.89 -17.42 -7.37
CA LYS A 54 -25.18 -15.99 -7.52
C LYS A 54 -24.62 -15.55 -8.87
N CYS A 55 -25.45 -15.54 -9.87
CA CYS A 55 -25.07 -15.13 -11.22
C CYS A 55 -25.26 -13.62 -11.35
N VAL A 56 -24.24 -12.93 -11.87
CA VAL A 56 -24.33 -11.58 -12.37
C VAL A 56 -24.41 -11.68 -13.90
N ASP A 57 -25.51 -11.25 -14.50
CA ASP A 57 -25.75 -11.34 -15.96
C ASP A 57 -25.64 -12.77 -16.54
N GLY A 58 -26.02 -13.81 -15.77
CA GLY A 58 -25.97 -15.20 -16.21
C GLY A 58 -24.60 -15.88 -16.09
N PHE A 59 -23.61 -15.21 -15.49
CA PHE A 59 -22.28 -15.75 -15.20
C PHE A 59 -22.06 -15.86 -13.70
N PRO A 60 -21.34 -16.91 -13.20
CA PRO A 60 -21.01 -17.03 -11.80
C PRO A 60 -20.13 -15.87 -11.34
N ALA A 61 -20.40 -15.35 -10.14
CA ALA A 61 -19.58 -14.30 -9.53
C ALA A 61 -18.13 -14.79 -9.33
N VAL A 62 -17.18 -13.86 -9.35
CA VAL A 62 -15.75 -14.19 -9.19
C VAL A 62 -15.50 -14.91 -7.85
N GLU A 63 -16.20 -14.50 -6.81
CA GLU A 63 -16.14 -15.10 -5.47
C GLU A 63 -16.54 -16.57 -5.47
N GLU A 64 -17.59 -16.91 -6.22
CA GLU A 64 -18.06 -18.31 -6.34
C GLU A 64 -17.08 -19.18 -7.11
N ILE A 65 -16.50 -18.66 -8.20
CA ILE A 65 -15.43 -19.37 -8.92
C ILE A 65 -14.25 -19.63 -7.98
N GLN A 66 -13.89 -18.69 -7.13
CA GLN A 66 -12.83 -18.85 -6.16
C GLN A 66 -13.15 -19.89 -5.09
N ASP A 67 -14.41 -19.95 -4.63
CA ASP A 67 -14.88 -20.99 -3.70
C ASP A 67 -14.78 -22.37 -4.34
N LEU A 68 -15.13 -22.49 -5.62
CA LEU A 68 -15.00 -23.75 -6.37
C LEU A 68 -13.54 -24.17 -6.57
N VAL A 69 -12.62 -23.22 -6.76
CA VAL A 69 -11.17 -23.51 -6.82
C VAL A 69 -10.68 -24.06 -5.48
N GLU A 70 -11.07 -23.46 -4.35
CA GLU A 70 -10.72 -23.95 -3.02
C GLU A 70 -11.23 -25.38 -2.80
N GLN A 71 -12.48 -25.65 -3.16
CA GLN A 71 -13.07 -26.99 -3.07
C GLN A 71 -12.35 -28.01 -3.96
N ALA A 72 -12.05 -27.64 -5.21
CA ALA A 72 -11.36 -28.53 -6.14
C ALA A 72 -9.94 -28.87 -5.68
N LEU A 73 -9.21 -27.90 -5.13
CA LEU A 73 -7.89 -28.16 -4.53
C LEU A 73 -7.97 -29.13 -3.36
N MET A 74 -8.97 -28.97 -2.48
CA MET A 74 -9.17 -29.89 -1.34
C MET A 74 -9.59 -31.28 -1.79
N GLU A 75 -10.49 -31.41 -2.78
CA GLU A 75 -10.96 -32.69 -3.29
C GLU A 75 -9.88 -33.49 -4.03
N LEU A 76 -8.89 -32.80 -4.58
CA LEU A 76 -7.75 -33.43 -5.26
C LEU A 76 -6.51 -33.54 -4.34
N ASP A 77 -6.69 -33.41 -3.02
CA ASP A 77 -5.70 -33.57 -1.97
C ASP A 77 -4.52 -32.54 -1.98
N TYR A 78 -4.69 -31.39 -2.65
CA TYR A 78 -3.71 -30.29 -2.65
C TYR A 78 -3.94 -29.33 -1.46
N PHE A 79 -3.76 -29.81 -0.24
CA PHE A 79 -4.15 -29.10 0.99
C PHE A 79 -3.29 -27.88 1.30
N GLU A 80 -1.98 -27.94 1.07
CA GLU A 80 -1.10 -26.77 1.33
C GLU A 80 -1.36 -25.68 0.31
N THR A 81 -1.62 -26.04 -0.95
CA THR A 81 -2.00 -25.09 -1.99
C THR A 81 -3.38 -24.47 -1.72
N ALA A 82 -4.36 -25.27 -1.29
CA ALA A 82 -5.67 -24.76 -0.89
C ALA A 82 -5.55 -23.73 0.24
N LYS A 83 -4.77 -24.04 1.27
CA LYS A 83 -4.49 -23.14 2.38
C LYS A 83 -3.80 -21.84 1.94
N ALA A 84 -2.76 -21.92 1.11
CA ALA A 84 -2.07 -20.76 0.55
C ALA A 84 -3.02 -19.90 -0.29
N TYR A 85 -3.87 -20.53 -1.10
CA TYR A 85 -4.85 -19.85 -1.93
C TYR A 85 -5.90 -19.09 -1.10
N ILE A 86 -6.45 -19.72 -0.05
CA ILE A 86 -7.40 -19.10 0.89
C ILE A 86 -6.77 -17.88 1.58
N ILE A 87 -5.53 -18.01 2.06
CA ILE A 87 -4.80 -16.89 2.73
C ILE A 87 -4.58 -15.75 1.73
N TYR A 88 -4.10 -16.06 0.52
CA TYR A 88 -3.90 -15.08 -0.53
C TYR A 88 -5.20 -14.35 -0.90
N ARG A 89 -6.29 -15.08 -1.13
CA ARG A 89 -7.62 -14.53 -1.43
C ARG A 89 -8.11 -13.59 -0.32
N SER A 90 -8.00 -14.05 0.94
CA SER A 90 -8.38 -13.24 2.11
C SER A 90 -7.57 -11.94 2.19
N SER A 91 -6.26 -12.01 1.94
CA SER A 91 -5.38 -10.84 1.91
C SER A 91 -5.77 -9.86 0.80
N ARG A 92 -6.06 -10.37 -0.41
CA ARG A 92 -6.50 -9.55 -1.55
C ARG A 92 -7.87 -8.92 -1.33
N LYS A 93 -8.79 -9.63 -0.69
CA LYS A 93 -10.10 -9.08 -0.30
C LYS A 93 -9.92 -7.91 0.65
N ARG A 94 -9.11 -8.07 1.71
CA ARG A 94 -8.80 -6.98 2.65
C ARG A 94 -8.18 -5.77 1.95
N LEU A 95 -7.27 -6.00 0.97
CA LEU A 95 -6.66 -4.92 0.21
C LEU A 95 -7.67 -4.13 -0.64
N ARG A 96 -8.66 -4.83 -1.23
CA ARG A 96 -9.73 -4.18 -2.01
C ARG A 96 -10.75 -3.43 -1.14
N GLU A 97 -10.96 -3.91 0.08
CA GLU A 97 -11.90 -3.32 1.05
C GLU A 97 -11.27 -2.18 1.88
N ARG A 98 -9.96 -1.91 1.69
CA ARG A 98 -9.29 -0.79 2.37
C ARG A 98 -9.90 0.53 1.94
N ASP A 99 -10.45 1.23 2.90
CA ASP A 99 -10.86 2.63 2.75
C ASP A 99 -9.91 3.52 3.54
N ILE A 100 -9.06 4.27 2.82
CA ILE A 100 -8.07 5.17 3.40
C ILE A 100 -8.71 6.29 4.22
N PHE A 101 -9.96 6.63 3.93
CA PHE A 101 -10.71 7.69 4.61
C PHE A 101 -11.49 7.18 5.82
N ALA A 102 -11.71 5.87 5.94
CA ALA A 102 -12.36 5.30 7.11
C ALA A 102 -11.43 5.36 8.33
N LYS A 103 -11.92 5.99 9.41
CA LYS A 103 -11.15 6.17 10.64
C LYS A 103 -10.82 4.84 11.31
N ARG A 104 -9.55 4.66 11.67
CA ARG A 104 -9.08 3.55 12.51
C ARG A 104 -8.34 4.11 13.73
N THR A 105 -8.67 3.58 14.91
CA THR A 105 -8.03 3.94 16.17
C THR A 105 -7.21 2.79 16.78
N ASN A 106 -7.45 1.56 16.33
CA ASN A 106 -6.72 0.40 16.79
C ASN A 106 -5.27 0.44 16.29
N LEU A 107 -4.32 0.14 17.18
CA LEU A 107 -2.91 0.10 16.83
C LEU A 107 -2.62 -0.95 15.75
N LYS A 108 -3.17 -2.15 15.90
CA LYS A 108 -2.99 -3.29 14.97
C LYS A 108 -4.32 -3.97 14.66
N PRO A 109 -4.42 -4.69 13.51
CA PRO A 109 -3.38 -4.84 12.46
C PRO A 109 -3.18 -3.54 11.65
N TYR A 110 -1.96 -3.34 11.14
CA TYR A 110 -1.70 -2.25 10.21
C TYR A 110 -2.42 -2.51 8.88
N GLU A 111 -3.06 -1.48 8.33
CA GLU A 111 -3.67 -1.53 7.00
C GLU A 111 -2.68 -1.13 5.89
N TYR A 112 -1.73 -0.25 6.23
CA TYR A 112 -0.71 0.30 5.33
C TYR A 112 0.69 0.16 5.95
N PRO A 113 1.17 -1.07 6.24
CA PRO A 113 2.47 -1.28 6.90
C PRO A 113 3.64 -0.74 6.08
N GLU A 114 3.53 -0.70 4.76
CA GLU A 114 4.50 -0.16 3.82
C GLU A 114 4.86 1.31 4.07
N LEU A 115 3.94 2.08 4.67
CA LEU A 115 4.18 3.50 4.97
C LEU A 115 5.16 3.70 6.12
N LEU A 116 5.35 2.71 6.98
CA LEU A 116 6.27 2.82 8.12
C LEU A 116 7.73 2.85 7.68
N GLU A 117 8.06 2.36 6.48
CA GLU A 117 9.40 2.47 5.89
C GLU A 117 9.84 3.94 5.75
N TYR A 118 8.92 4.83 5.42
CA TYR A 118 9.20 6.27 5.33
C TYR A 118 9.50 6.90 6.69
N VAL A 119 8.83 6.44 7.75
CA VAL A 119 9.11 6.88 9.13
C VAL A 119 10.53 6.49 9.52
N ASP A 120 10.93 5.26 9.21
CA ASP A 120 12.28 4.77 9.53
C ASP A 120 13.34 5.46 8.69
N ALA A 121 13.09 5.73 7.40
CA ALA A 121 13.99 6.48 6.54
C ALA A 121 14.29 7.88 7.11
N ILE A 122 13.27 8.63 7.55
CA ILE A 122 13.44 9.96 8.16
C ILE A 122 14.21 9.86 9.49
N ARG A 123 13.94 8.83 10.30
CA ARG A 123 14.68 8.61 11.57
C ARG A 123 16.16 8.33 11.33
N HIS A 124 16.50 7.58 10.30
CA HIS A 124 17.90 7.29 9.95
C HIS A 124 18.63 8.51 9.37
N SER A 125 17.92 9.46 8.78
CA SER A 125 18.48 10.71 8.25
C SER A 125 18.31 11.90 9.19
N TYR A 126 18.16 11.66 10.50
CA TYR A 126 17.98 12.70 11.50
C TYR A 126 19.23 13.57 11.62
N TRP A 127 19.05 14.88 11.67
CA TRP A 127 20.09 15.88 11.89
C TRP A 127 19.48 17.14 12.52
N VAL A 128 20.29 17.97 13.15
CA VAL A 128 19.92 19.30 13.63
C VAL A 128 20.91 20.34 13.13
N HIS A 129 20.44 21.56 12.86
CA HIS A 129 21.28 22.62 12.28
C HIS A 129 22.51 22.97 13.13
N THR A 130 22.46 22.76 14.45
CA THR A 130 23.58 22.99 15.37
C THR A 130 24.75 22.01 15.21
N GLU A 131 24.59 20.94 14.43
CA GLU A 131 25.68 20.00 14.09
C GLU A 131 26.60 20.57 12.99
N PHE A 132 26.16 21.60 12.26
CA PHE A 132 26.89 22.17 11.14
C PHE A 132 27.66 23.43 11.55
N ASN A 133 28.90 23.56 11.08
CA ASN A 133 29.73 24.77 11.31
C ASN A 133 29.71 25.63 10.05
N PHE A 134 28.97 26.70 10.11
CA PHE A 134 28.82 27.66 8.98
C PHE A 134 29.85 28.79 8.94
N THR A 135 30.88 28.78 9.80
CA THR A 135 31.86 29.89 9.86
C THR A 135 32.52 30.17 8.51
N GLY A 136 32.98 29.12 7.82
CA GLY A 136 33.57 29.25 6.48
C GLY A 136 32.59 29.73 5.41
N ASP A 137 31.33 29.35 5.53
CA ASP A 137 30.26 29.75 4.60
C ASP A 137 29.93 31.25 4.78
N VAL A 138 29.88 31.74 6.03
CA VAL A 138 29.64 33.14 6.36
C VAL A 138 30.77 33.99 5.81
N ASP A 139 32.04 33.59 6.00
CA ASP A 139 33.20 34.30 5.46
C ASP A 139 33.18 34.31 3.93
N SER A 140 32.92 33.19 3.29
CA SER A 140 32.78 33.10 1.83
C SER A 140 31.65 34.00 1.32
N PHE A 141 30.50 33.99 1.98
CA PHE A 141 29.35 34.85 1.61
C PHE A 141 29.69 36.35 1.67
N ARG A 142 30.47 36.74 2.67
CA ARG A 142 30.87 38.15 2.84
C ARG A 142 31.95 38.61 1.86
N VAL A 143 32.93 37.75 1.55
CA VAL A 143 34.14 38.11 0.80
C VAL A 143 34.02 37.80 -0.68
N HIS A 144 33.44 36.66 -1.04
CA HIS A 144 33.50 36.17 -2.42
C HIS A 144 32.19 36.32 -3.19
N VAL A 145 31.08 36.61 -2.51
CA VAL A 145 29.77 36.77 -3.15
C VAL A 145 29.44 38.24 -3.33
N ASN A 146 29.09 38.66 -4.54
CA ASN A 146 28.71 40.04 -4.82
C ASN A 146 27.27 40.39 -4.34
N ASP A 147 26.90 41.64 -4.36
CA ASP A 147 25.60 42.11 -3.81
C ASP A 147 24.38 41.51 -4.52
N ALA A 148 24.46 41.31 -5.83
CA ALA A 148 23.36 40.71 -6.60
C ALA A 148 23.21 39.22 -6.25
N GLU A 149 24.31 38.50 -6.11
CA GLU A 149 24.33 37.10 -5.69
C GLU A 149 23.84 36.94 -4.25
N ARG A 150 24.32 37.78 -3.32
CA ARG A 150 23.82 37.82 -1.93
C ARG A 150 22.31 38.01 -1.87
N ALA A 151 21.81 38.98 -2.65
CA ALA A 151 20.38 39.22 -2.73
C ALA A 151 19.60 38.00 -3.29
N ALA A 152 20.14 37.34 -4.31
CA ALA A 152 19.54 36.15 -4.89
C ALA A 152 19.50 34.98 -3.88
N ILE A 153 20.64 34.71 -3.20
CA ILE A 153 20.73 33.65 -2.18
C ILE A 153 19.72 33.91 -1.06
N LYS A 154 19.74 35.12 -0.44
CA LYS A 154 18.81 35.45 0.64
C LYS A 154 17.34 35.33 0.24
N LYS A 155 16.96 35.82 -0.95
CA LYS A 155 15.59 35.71 -1.45
C LYS A 155 15.16 34.28 -1.69
N THR A 156 16.06 33.45 -2.23
CA THR A 156 15.80 32.02 -2.44
C THR A 156 15.60 31.28 -1.10
N MET A 157 16.48 31.53 -0.13
CA MET A 157 16.37 30.95 1.20
C MET A 157 15.07 31.34 1.91
N LEU A 158 14.68 32.64 1.83
CA LEU A 158 13.40 33.11 2.36
C LEU A 158 12.21 32.43 1.70
N ALA A 159 12.24 32.23 0.39
CA ALA A 159 11.18 31.54 -0.32
C ALA A 159 11.04 30.07 0.12
N ILE A 160 12.18 29.35 0.24
CA ILE A 160 12.18 27.98 0.69
C ILE A 160 11.72 27.90 2.16
N ALA A 161 12.25 28.71 3.05
CA ALA A 161 11.84 28.76 4.45
C ALA A 161 10.32 28.98 4.62
N GLN A 162 9.70 29.78 3.74
CA GLN A 162 8.26 29.96 3.75
C GLN A 162 7.49 28.76 3.23
N ILE A 163 8.06 28.00 2.28
CA ILE A 163 7.48 26.74 1.79
C ILE A 163 7.45 25.69 2.92
N GLU A 164 8.51 25.59 3.73
CA GLU A 164 8.58 24.64 4.86
C GLU A 164 7.44 24.86 5.87
N VAL A 165 7.03 26.10 6.10
CA VAL A 165 5.86 26.42 6.95
C VAL A 165 4.59 25.79 6.40
N ALA A 166 4.36 25.88 5.10
CA ALA A 166 3.18 25.32 4.44
C ALA A 166 3.22 23.79 4.42
N VAL A 167 4.37 23.20 4.09
CA VAL A 167 4.58 21.74 4.00
C VAL A 167 4.45 21.08 5.38
N LYS A 168 5.04 21.70 6.42
CA LYS A 168 4.84 21.25 7.81
C LYS A 168 3.35 21.19 8.17
N THR A 169 2.59 22.22 7.80
CA THR A 169 1.15 22.26 8.09
C THR A 169 0.38 21.18 7.33
N PHE A 170 0.75 20.91 6.08
CA PHE A 170 0.18 19.82 5.30
C PHE A 170 0.40 18.46 5.98
N TRP A 171 1.66 18.14 6.30
CA TRP A 171 2.00 16.88 6.97
C TRP A 171 1.34 16.73 8.34
N GLY A 172 1.35 17.79 9.14
CA GLY A 172 0.72 17.80 10.47
C GLY A 172 -0.79 17.57 10.44
N ASN A 173 -1.45 17.92 9.34
CA ASN A 173 -2.89 17.76 9.16
C ASN A 173 -3.31 16.51 8.38
N ILE A 174 -2.37 15.71 7.87
CA ILE A 174 -2.68 14.59 6.97
C ILE A 174 -3.58 13.54 7.64
N TYR A 175 -3.40 13.28 8.93
CA TYR A 175 -4.25 12.38 9.70
C TYR A 175 -5.71 12.81 9.73
N ASN A 176 -6.00 14.11 9.69
CA ASN A 176 -7.38 14.61 9.67
C ASN A 176 -8.09 14.32 8.34
N LYS A 177 -7.33 14.11 7.27
CA LYS A 177 -7.84 13.77 5.93
C LYS A 177 -7.92 12.26 5.73
N MET A 178 -6.91 11.55 6.18
CA MET A 178 -6.76 10.10 6.05
C MET A 178 -6.45 9.50 7.42
N PRO A 179 -7.50 9.22 8.23
CA PRO A 179 -7.35 8.98 9.67
C PRO A 179 -6.92 7.52 9.98
N LYS A 180 -5.74 7.16 9.49
CA LYS A 180 -5.06 5.90 9.78
C LYS A 180 -3.83 6.16 10.64
N PRO A 181 -3.57 5.36 11.70
CA PRO A 181 -2.41 5.56 12.57
C PRO A 181 -1.07 5.57 11.82
N GLU A 182 -0.89 4.74 10.78
CA GLU A 182 0.31 4.70 9.95
C GLU A 182 0.51 6.03 9.20
N ILE A 183 -0.56 6.56 8.62
CA ILE A 183 -0.53 7.85 7.92
C ILE A 183 -0.25 8.98 8.90
N GLY A 184 -0.86 8.92 10.09
CA GLY A 184 -0.56 9.86 11.17
C GLY A 184 0.90 9.82 11.62
N ALA A 185 1.50 8.63 11.69
CA ALA A 185 2.91 8.47 12.03
C ALA A 185 3.82 9.09 10.97
N VAL A 186 3.56 8.82 9.69
CA VAL A 186 4.29 9.47 8.57
C VAL A 186 4.14 10.98 8.66
N GLY A 187 2.90 11.48 8.77
CA GLY A 187 2.63 12.91 8.82
C GLY A 187 3.35 13.63 9.98
N ALA A 188 3.34 13.04 11.18
CA ALA A 188 4.02 13.59 12.33
C ALA A 188 5.55 13.61 12.16
N THR A 189 6.13 12.53 11.60
CA THR A 189 7.57 12.42 11.38
C THR A 189 8.05 13.40 10.31
N PHE A 190 7.31 13.53 9.20
CA PHE A 190 7.63 14.51 8.17
C PHE A 190 7.41 15.94 8.65
N ALA A 191 6.33 16.22 9.39
CA ALA A 191 6.13 17.57 9.97
C ALA A 191 7.27 17.98 10.91
N GLU A 192 7.82 17.04 11.68
CA GLU A 192 9.01 17.28 12.53
C GLU A 192 10.25 17.58 11.67
N SER A 193 10.44 16.86 10.57
CA SER A 193 11.54 17.13 9.63
C SER A 193 11.46 18.55 9.06
N GLU A 194 10.28 19.04 8.73
CA GLU A 194 10.09 20.41 8.23
C GLU A 194 10.37 21.48 9.33
N VAL A 195 10.16 21.15 10.62
CA VAL A 195 10.59 22.03 11.71
C VAL A 195 12.12 22.19 11.71
N ARG A 196 12.86 21.08 11.54
CA ARG A 196 14.34 21.12 11.47
C ARG A 196 14.83 21.93 10.26
N HIS A 197 14.16 21.81 9.11
CA HIS A 197 14.44 22.63 7.93
C HIS A 197 14.21 24.11 8.23
N MET A 198 13.07 24.46 8.85
CA MET A 198 12.76 25.83 9.24
C MET A 198 13.82 26.41 10.18
N ASP A 199 14.23 25.65 11.20
CA ASP A 199 15.27 26.08 12.15
C ASP A 199 16.61 26.32 11.44
N ALA A 200 16.97 25.44 10.49
CA ALA A 200 18.19 25.62 9.70
C ALA A 200 18.16 26.87 8.82
N TYR A 201 17.05 27.11 8.12
CA TYR A 201 16.90 28.32 7.29
C TYR A 201 16.84 29.60 8.14
N ALA A 202 16.15 29.57 9.29
CA ALA A 202 16.14 30.70 10.21
C ALA A 202 17.56 31.05 10.69
N HIS A 203 18.29 30.01 11.13
CA HIS A 203 19.68 30.18 11.57
C HIS A 203 20.58 30.74 10.47
N LEU A 204 20.52 30.21 9.25
CA LEU A 204 21.30 30.68 8.11
C LEU A 204 20.97 32.15 7.74
N LEU A 205 19.69 32.51 7.77
CA LEU A 205 19.25 33.90 7.48
C LEU A 205 19.71 34.90 8.54
N ASP A 206 19.87 34.45 9.80
CA ASP A 206 20.34 35.29 10.91
C ASP A 206 21.83 35.55 10.84
N ILE A 207 22.64 34.61 10.34
CA ILE A 207 24.11 34.72 10.32
C ILE A 207 24.68 35.27 9.00
N LEU A 208 23.93 35.20 7.87
CA LEU A 208 24.30 35.73 6.56
C LEU A 208 23.82 37.18 6.37
#